data_e0df1dbe7f65819b78deb476ec5c09cc
#
_entry.id   e0df1dbe7f65819b78deb476ec5c09cc
#
_cell.length_a   1.000
_cell.length_b   1.000
_cell.length_c   1.000
_cell.angle_alpha   90.00
_cell.angle_beta   90.00
_cell.angle_gamma   90.00
#
_symmetry.space_group_name_H-M   'P 1'
#
loop_
_entity.id
_entity.type
_entity.pdbx_description
1 polymer ?
#
loop_
_entity_poly.entity_id
_entity_poly.type
_entity_poly.pdbx_seq_one_letter_code
_entity_poly.pdbx_strand_id
1 'polypeptide(L)'
;LIHTIANLLRPMFLAALTTIAGLISLLTAKFVGFYEFGVISAVGIFFSFLTAIFAMPVFILIAKGLPPRPRASFFPASWDDAKVARFFKKAIVVGGIFTIVSICFFPYLEFEHNFKNLRRPPKEKNEVRKKIATGVAIASNRKTSTPAAVMGDTPEQLDSLYDSLMVILHKEKDPTLRSFLTLKTFLPSQADQEERMEIIEEISDLADARVFDRATGKDSANIATLRGLVKDVSIFTLDSLPEWALDLLKEKDGSIGKIGFIYGKYHSWDALEAAKWQDKFGHWNFGGKNLKVFSSQFILSDVIRAVKADAVKMAIVVLL
;
A
#
# COMPACT_ATOMS: atom_id res chain seq x y z
N LEU A 1 -23.35 14.56 49.46
CA LEU A 1 -22.20 14.16 48.63
C LEU A 1 -22.16 12.63 48.43
N ILE A 2 -22.18 11.83 49.50
CA ILE A 2 -22.10 10.35 49.43
C ILE A 2 -23.28 9.78 48.62
N HIS A 3 -24.54 10.22 48.89
CA HIS A 3 -25.71 9.81 48.12
C HIS A 3 -25.63 10.20 46.62
N THR A 4 -25.09 11.36 46.33
CA THR A 4 -24.95 11.84 44.94
C THR A 4 -23.90 11.00 44.19
N ILE A 5 -22.78 10.70 44.82
CA ILE A 5 -21.72 9.84 44.27
C ILE A 5 -22.27 8.43 44.05
N ALA A 6 -22.97 7.85 45.05
CA ALA A 6 -23.53 6.48 44.92
C ALA A 6 -24.54 6.37 43.75
N ASN A 7 -25.36 7.41 43.53
CA ASN A 7 -26.33 7.44 42.44
C ASN A 7 -25.69 7.64 41.07
N LEU A 8 -24.55 8.34 40.98
CA LEU A 8 -23.81 8.54 39.72
C LEU A 8 -22.88 7.40 39.38
N LEU A 9 -22.45 6.62 40.38
CA LEU A 9 -21.46 5.57 40.21
C LEU A 9 -21.95 4.47 39.24
N ARG A 10 -23.19 4.03 39.39
CA ARG A 10 -23.81 3.01 38.54
C ARG A 10 -23.85 3.41 37.05
N PRO A 11 -24.43 4.57 36.67
CA PRO A 11 -24.44 4.95 35.24
C PRO A 11 -23.04 5.23 34.68
N MET A 12 -22.13 5.81 35.49
CA MET A 12 -20.75 6.03 35.08
C MET A 12 -20.00 4.71 34.84
N PHE A 13 -20.16 3.72 35.74
CA PHE A 13 -19.58 2.38 35.59
C PHE A 13 -20.11 1.69 34.33
N LEU A 14 -21.43 1.73 34.13
CA LEU A 14 -22.06 1.12 32.97
C LEU A 14 -21.55 1.77 31.66
N ALA A 15 -21.45 3.10 31.62
CA ALA A 15 -20.92 3.82 30.49
C ALA A 15 -19.44 3.49 30.20
N ALA A 16 -18.61 3.43 31.24
CA ALA A 16 -17.20 3.02 31.08
C ALA A 16 -17.10 1.58 30.60
N LEU A 17 -17.89 0.67 31.17
CA LEU A 17 -17.90 -0.75 30.82
C LEU A 17 -18.31 -0.98 29.35
N THR A 18 -19.37 -0.35 28.89
CA THR A 18 -19.83 -0.46 27.51
C THR A 18 -18.82 0.12 26.53
N THR A 19 -18.17 1.23 26.87
CA THR A 19 -17.12 1.83 26.04
C THR A 19 -15.89 0.91 25.98
N ILE A 20 -15.44 0.38 27.12
CA ILE A 20 -14.32 -0.57 27.17
C ILE A 20 -14.66 -1.83 26.39
N ALA A 21 -15.87 -2.38 26.51
CA ALA A 21 -16.30 -3.56 25.76
C ALA A 21 -16.24 -3.31 24.24
N GLY A 22 -16.71 -2.14 23.78
CA GLY A 22 -16.58 -1.73 22.38
C GLY A 22 -15.13 -1.64 21.92
N LEU A 23 -14.22 -1.11 22.75
CA LEU A 23 -12.79 -1.00 22.42
C LEU A 23 -12.08 -2.36 22.46
N ILE A 24 -12.51 -3.27 23.35
CA ILE A 24 -12.01 -4.64 23.39
C ILE A 24 -12.33 -5.40 22.11
N SER A 25 -13.41 -5.06 21.40
CA SER A 25 -13.70 -5.67 20.10
C SER A 25 -12.55 -5.47 19.08
N LEU A 26 -11.80 -4.38 19.20
CA LEU A 26 -10.61 -4.11 18.36
C LEU A 26 -9.47 -5.10 18.59
N LEU A 27 -9.44 -5.82 19.72
CA LEU A 27 -8.42 -6.85 19.99
C LEU A 27 -8.58 -8.07 19.08
N THR A 28 -9.73 -8.22 18.44
CA THR A 28 -9.97 -9.30 17.46
C THR A 28 -9.41 -8.98 16.08
N ALA A 29 -8.92 -7.76 15.88
CA ALA A 29 -8.37 -7.30 14.62
C ALA A 29 -6.99 -7.94 14.34
N LYS A 30 -6.75 -8.32 13.09
CA LYS A 30 -5.45 -8.78 12.60
C LYS A 30 -4.48 -7.62 12.36
N PHE A 31 -5.02 -6.44 12.07
CA PHE A 31 -4.21 -5.24 11.88
C PHE A 31 -3.72 -4.74 13.24
N VAL A 32 -2.41 -4.78 13.44
CA VAL A 32 -1.73 -4.45 14.71
C VAL A 32 -2.12 -3.05 15.22
N GLY A 33 -2.27 -2.07 14.33
CA GLY A 33 -2.68 -0.71 14.72
C GLY A 33 -4.05 -0.64 15.41
N PHE A 34 -5.02 -1.46 14.99
CA PHE A 34 -6.33 -1.52 15.66
C PHE A 34 -6.23 -2.22 17.01
N TYR A 35 -5.45 -3.30 17.07
CA TYR A 35 -5.19 -3.99 18.34
C TYR A 35 -4.57 -3.07 19.38
N GLU A 36 -3.48 -2.38 19.04
CA GLU A 36 -2.80 -1.43 19.94
C GLU A 36 -3.71 -0.27 20.34
N PHE A 37 -4.45 0.30 19.39
CA PHE A 37 -5.41 1.35 19.67
C PHE A 37 -6.49 0.88 20.65
N GLY A 38 -7.02 -0.33 20.47
CA GLY A 38 -8.01 -0.93 21.37
C GLY A 38 -7.48 -1.06 22.79
N VAL A 39 -6.26 -1.59 22.97
CA VAL A 39 -5.62 -1.74 24.29
C VAL A 39 -5.42 -0.38 24.96
N ILE A 40 -4.74 0.55 24.27
CA ILE A 40 -4.39 1.85 24.84
C ILE A 40 -5.67 2.62 25.22
N SER A 41 -6.68 2.60 24.35
CA SER A 41 -7.92 3.32 24.59
C SER A 41 -8.75 2.71 25.72
N ALA A 42 -8.85 1.36 25.79
CA ALA A 42 -9.55 0.68 26.88
C ALA A 42 -8.90 0.96 28.24
N VAL A 43 -7.57 0.88 28.31
CA VAL A 43 -6.80 1.24 29.52
C VAL A 43 -6.99 2.73 29.87
N GLY A 44 -6.98 3.62 28.87
CA GLY A 44 -7.24 5.04 29.07
C GLY A 44 -8.61 5.32 29.67
N ILE A 45 -9.67 4.69 29.15
CA ILE A 45 -11.05 4.82 29.69
C ILE A 45 -11.12 4.28 31.14
N PHE A 46 -10.48 3.14 31.41
CA PHE A 46 -10.43 2.58 32.75
C PHE A 46 -9.80 3.54 33.76
N PHE A 47 -8.62 4.10 33.43
CA PHE A 47 -7.98 5.09 34.31
C PHE A 47 -8.76 6.40 34.40
N SER A 48 -9.41 6.86 33.33
CA SER A 48 -10.33 8.00 33.37
C SER A 48 -11.47 7.77 34.34
N PHE A 49 -12.07 6.59 34.32
CA PHE A 49 -13.13 6.22 35.25
C PHE A 49 -12.64 6.22 36.71
N LEU A 50 -11.47 5.62 36.99
CA LEU A 50 -10.85 5.66 38.33
C LEU A 50 -10.58 7.10 38.79
N THR A 51 -10.03 7.91 37.91
CA THR A 51 -9.75 9.34 38.20
C THR A 51 -11.05 10.08 38.53
N ALA A 52 -12.12 9.85 37.78
CA ALA A 52 -13.39 10.47 38.04
C ALA A 52 -13.97 10.10 39.42
N ILE A 53 -13.81 8.83 39.82
CA ILE A 53 -14.27 8.35 41.15
C ILE A 53 -13.48 8.97 42.30
N PHE A 54 -12.16 9.03 42.18
CA PHE A 54 -11.30 9.47 43.27
C PHE A 54 -11.02 10.97 43.26
N ALA A 55 -10.75 11.58 42.11
CA ALA A 55 -10.41 13.00 42.03
C ALA A 55 -11.61 13.91 42.12
N MET A 56 -12.75 13.52 41.54
CA MET A 56 -13.93 14.39 41.52
C MET A 56 -14.48 14.73 42.94
N PRO A 57 -14.60 13.79 43.91
CA PRO A 57 -14.96 14.11 45.28
C PRO A 57 -13.98 15.07 45.95
N VAL A 58 -12.69 14.89 45.73
CA VAL A 58 -11.64 15.76 46.29
C VAL A 58 -11.76 17.18 45.72
N PHE A 59 -11.95 17.34 44.42
CA PHE A 59 -12.18 18.65 43.79
C PHE A 59 -13.46 19.34 44.33
N ILE A 60 -14.55 18.57 44.56
CA ILE A 60 -15.79 19.13 45.14
C ILE A 60 -15.55 19.59 46.57
N LEU A 61 -14.76 18.85 47.38
CA LEU A 61 -14.42 19.24 48.75
C LEU A 61 -13.56 20.50 48.77
N ILE A 62 -12.60 20.66 47.89
CA ILE A 62 -11.78 21.88 47.74
C ILE A 62 -12.64 23.06 47.29
N ALA A 63 -13.59 22.82 46.36
CA ALA A 63 -14.45 23.85 45.80
C ALA A 63 -15.58 24.32 46.78
N LYS A 64 -15.75 23.67 47.93
CA LYS A 64 -16.75 24.08 48.94
C LYS A 64 -16.61 25.51 49.47
N GLY A 65 -15.44 26.15 49.29
CA GLY A 65 -15.21 27.55 49.59
C GLY A 65 -15.71 28.53 48.50
N LEU A 66 -16.19 28.04 47.36
CA LEU A 66 -16.76 28.88 46.30
C LEU A 66 -18.24 29.14 46.57
N PRO A 67 -18.73 30.38 46.33
CA PRO A 67 -20.15 30.68 46.52
C PRO A 67 -21.00 29.78 45.64
N PRO A 68 -22.16 29.30 46.13
CA PRO A 68 -23.04 28.45 45.38
C PRO A 68 -23.50 29.17 44.11
N ARG A 69 -23.05 28.68 42.95
CA ARG A 69 -23.59 29.14 41.68
C ARG A 69 -25.06 28.71 41.58
N PRO A 70 -25.96 29.60 41.11
CA PRO A 70 -27.33 29.17 40.86
C PRO A 70 -27.29 27.93 39.94
N ARG A 71 -28.02 26.88 40.34
CA ARG A 71 -28.16 25.68 39.51
C ARG A 71 -28.76 26.09 38.17
N ALA A 72 -27.97 26.13 37.12
CA ALA A 72 -28.49 26.23 35.76
C ALA A 72 -29.30 24.95 35.52
N SER A 73 -30.60 25.04 35.64
CA SER A 73 -31.47 23.97 35.15
C SER A 73 -31.33 23.91 33.62
N PHE A 74 -31.08 22.72 33.07
CA PHE A 74 -31.04 22.54 31.63
C PHE A 74 -32.38 22.91 30.96
N PHE A 75 -33.45 22.84 31.72
CA PHE A 75 -34.77 23.26 31.30
C PHE A 75 -35.21 24.56 32.01
N PRO A 76 -35.91 25.46 31.30
CA PRO A 76 -36.49 26.65 31.92
C PRO A 76 -37.38 26.30 33.13
N ALA A 77 -37.33 27.10 34.19
CA ALA A 77 -38.13 26.87 35.40
C ALA A 77 -39.67 26.85 35.13
N SER A 78 -40.09 27.33 33.96
CA SER A 78 -41.48 27.31 33.50
C SER A 78 -41.94 25.99 32.88
N TRP A 79 -41.04 24.97 32.79
CA TRP A 79 -41.40 23.68 32.22
C TRP A 79 -41.92 22.74 33.32
N ASP A 80 -43.18 22.34 33.17
CA ASP A 80 -43.76 21.26 33.96
C ASP A 80 -43.19 19.90 33.53
N ASP A 81 -43.22 18.92 34.42
CA ASP A 81 -42.80 17.54 34.17
C ASP A 81 -43.44 16.96 32.91
N ALA A 82 -44.68 17.33 32.62
CA ALA A 82 -45.38 16.94 31.41
C ALA A 82 -44.77 17.53 30.11
N LYS A 83 -44.18 18.73 30.18
CA LYS A 83 -43.47 19.35 29.04
C LYS A 83 -42.10 18.69 28.83
N VAL A 84 -41.41 18.41 29.93
CA VAL A 84 -40.12 17.70 29.90
C VAL A 84 -40.29 16.29 29.32
N ALA A 85 -41.30 15.53 29.75
CA ALA A 85 -41.60 14.20 29.22
C ALA A 85 -41.95 14.25 27.72
N ARG A 86 -42.73 15.25 27.28
CA ARG A 86 -43.02 15.43 25.84
C ARG A 86 -41.79 15.78 25.03
N PHE A 87 -40.85 16.56 25.57
CA PHE A 87 -39.56 16.86 24.93
C PHE A 87 -38.75 15.59 24.73
N PHE A 88 -38.57 14.77 25.78
CA PHE A 88 -37.85 13.51 25.68
C PHE A 88 -38.50 12.53 24.70
N LYS A 89 -39.84 12.42 24.70
CA LYS A 89 -40.56 11.60 23.74
C LYS A 89 -40.28 12.03 22.29
N LYS A 90 -40.29 13.35 22.03
CA LYS A 90 -39.94 13.89 20.72
C LYS A 90 -38.45 13.62 20.36
N ALA A 91 -37.56 13.80 21.32
CA ALA A 91 -36.11 13.55 21.12
C ALA A 91 -35.84 12.07 20.78
N ILE A 92 -36.53 11.13 21.43
CA ILE A 92 -36.42 9.69 21.12
C ILE A 92 -36.92 9.42 19.71
N VAL A 93 -38.06 10.00 19.30
CA VAL A 93 -38.59 9.82 17.94
C VAL A 93 -37.61 10.39 16.89
N VAL A 94 -37.13 11.61 17.11
CA VAL A 94 -36.12 12.24 16.21
C VAL A 94 -34.84 11.44 16.17
N GLY A 95 -34.35 10.98 17.31
CA GLY A 95 -33.17 10.11 17.39
C GLY A 95 -33.38 8.78 16.63
N GLY A 96 -34.55 8.17 16.79
CA GLY A 96 -34.91 6.95 16.04
C GLY A 96 -34.96 7.17 14.54
N ILE A 97 -35.55 8.27 14.07
CA ILE A 97 -35.54 8.62 12.64
C ILE A 97 -34.12 8.84 12.16
N PHE A 98 -33.29 9.57 12.90
CA PHE A 98 -31.89 9.81 12.55
C PHE A 98 -31.09 8.50 12.47
N THR A 99 -31.33 7.57 13.37
CA THR A 99 -30.71 6.24 13.36
C THR A 99 -31.10 5.45 12.11
N ILE A 100 -32.40 5.43 11.76
CA ILE A 100 -32.88 4.75 10.55
C ILE A 100 -32.24 5.36 9.29
N VAL A 101 -32.25 6.69 9.21
CA VAL A 101 -31.59 7.41 8.09
C VAL A 101 -30.11 7.05 8.01
N SER A 102 -29.39 7.04 9.14
CA SER A 102 -27.96 6.66 9.17
C SER A 102 -27.72 5.22 8.68
N ILE A 103 -28.60 4.29 9.06
CA ILE A 103 -28.53 2.89 8.58
C ILE A 103 -28.76 2.82 7.06
N CYS A 104 -29.69 3.62 6.51
CA CYS A 104 -29.95 3.68 5.07
C CYS A 104 -28.74 4.25 4.29
N PHE A 105 -27.95 5.13 4.91
CA PHE A 105 -26.74 5.67 4.31
C PHE A 105 -25.51 4.76 4.46
N PHE A 106 -25.56 3.75 5.31
CA PHE A 106 -24.43 2.82 5.54
C PHE A 106 -23.91 2.15 4.27
N PRO A 107 -24.76 1.68 3.30
CA PRO A 107 -24.28 1.09 2.05
C PRO A 107 -23.53 2.04 1.12
N TYR A 108 -23.70 3.37 1.31
CA TYR A 108 -23.01 4.39 0.52
C TYR A 108 -21.66 4.81 1.12
N LEU A 109 -21.26 4.21 2.26
CA LEU A 109 -19.95 4.43 2.83
C LEU A 109 -18.91 3.70 1.98
N GLU A 110 -18.14 4.47 1.23
CA GLU A 110 -16.98 3.98 0.50
C GLU A 110 -15.73 4.07 1.36
N PHE A 111 -14.95 2.98 1.35
CA PHE A 111 -13.67 2.98 2.03
C PHE A 111 -12.62 3.64 1.12
N GLU A 112 -11.98 4.72 1.61
CA GLU A 112 -10.90 5.38 0.85
C GLU A 112 -9.69 4.45 0.74
N HIS A 113 -9.41 4.02 -0.48
CA HIS A 113 -8.32 3.10 -0.82
C HIS A 113 -7.11 3.81 -1.42
N ASN A 114 -7.24 5.10 -1.72
CA ASN A 114 -6.13 5.90 -2.21
C ASN A 114 -5.41 6.60 -1.04
N PHE A 115 -4.31 6.01 -0.59
CA PHE A 115 -3.52 6.53 0.53
C PHE A 115 -2.93 7.93 0.29
N LYS A 116 -2.88 8.39 -0.96
CA LYS A 116 -2.48 9.76 -1.28
C LYS A 116 -3.49 10.78 -0.70
N ASN A 117 -4.77 10.44 -0.69
CA ASN A 117 -5.83 11.29 -0.16
C ASN A 117 -5.81 11.37 1.38
N LEU A 118 -5.29 10.31 2.04
CA LEU A 118 -5.14 10.26 3.49
C LEU A 118 -3.91 11.05 3.99
N ARG A 119 -2.98 11.39 3.09
CA ARG A 119 -1.81 12.20 3.46
C ARG A 119 -2.21 13.68 3.51
N ARG A 120 -1.92 14.30 4.64
CA ARG A 120 -2.00 15.77 4.73
C ARG A 120 -0.98 16.37 3.74
N PRO A 121 -1.41 17.17 2.75
CA PRO A 121 -0.46 17.80 1.85
C PRO A 121 0.52 18.63 2.67
N PRO A 122 1.83 18.57 2.40
CA PRO A 122 2.79 19.40 3.08
C PRO A 122 2.40 20.87 2.90
N LYS A 123 2.36 21.64 3.99
CA LYS A 123 1.94 23.05 3.98
C LYS A 123 2.82 23.93 3.08
N GLU A 124 4.06 23.52 2.85
CA GLU A 124 4.97 24.13 1.88
C GLU A 124 5.02 23.26 0.63
N LYS A 125 4.61 23.84 -0.49
CA LYS A 125 4.97 23.34 -1.81
C LYS A 125 6.48 23.53 -1.96
N ASN A 126 7.24 22.58 -1.50
CA ASN A 126 8.69 22.62 -1.60
C ASN A 126 9.02 22.51 -3.10
N GLU A 127 9.20 23.66 -3.76
CA GLU A 127 9.48 23.73 -5.21
C GLU A 127 10.71 22.91 -5.56
N VAL A 128 11.67 22.84 -4.64
CA VAL A 128 12.87 22.02 -4.77
C VAL A 128 12.52 20.54 -4.86
N ARG A 129 11.63 20.04 -4.00
CA ARG A 129 11.15 18.63 -4.07
C ARG A 129 10.42 18.36 -5.38
N LYS A 130 9.61 19.31 -5.86
CA LYS A 130 8.89 19.17 -7.11
C LYS A 130 9.87 19.14 -8.29
N LYS A 131 10.89 20.00 -8.31
CA LYS A 131 11.96 20.04 -9.32
C LYS A 131 12.77 18.73 -9.30
N ILE A 132 13.17 18.25 -8.12
CA ILE A 132 13.89 16.97 -7.98
C ILE A 132 13.03 15.80 -8.45
N ALA A 133 11.77 15.70 -8.02
CA ALA A 133 10.87 14.63 -8.42
C ALA A 133 10.61 14.65 -9.94
N THR A 134 10.46 15.85 -10.54
CA THR A 134 10.30 16.01 -11.99
C THR A 134 11.60 15.65 -12.72
N GLY A 135 12.76 16.10 -12.22
CA GLY A 135 14.06 15.78 -12.79
C GLY A 135 14.36 14.28 -12.76
N VAL A 136 14.09 13.60 -11.64
CA VAL A 136 14.24 12.15 -11.50
C VAL A 136 13.26 11.41 -12.42
N ALA A 137 12.00 11.85 -12.52
CA ALA A 137 11.00 11.25 -13.41
C ALA A 137 11.39 11.40 -14.88
N ILE A 138 11.94 12.53 -15.30
CA ILE A 138 12.42 12.78 -16.67
C ILE A 138 13.68 11.95 -16.94
N ALA A 139 14.68 12.00 -16.05
CA ALA A 139 15.95 11.29 -16.21
C ALA A 139 15.79 9.77 -16.23
N SER A 140 14.82 9.23 -15.45
CA SER A 140 14.58 7.79 -15.39
C SER A 140 13.55 7.28 -16.39
N ASN A 141 12.87 8.15 -17.13
CA ASN A 141 11.67 7.83 -17.93
C ASN A 141 10.66 6.95 -17.15
N ARG A 142 10.74 7.01 -15.82
CA ARG A 142 9.99 6.18 -14.89
C ARG A 142 8.93 7.03 -14.21
N LYS A 143 7.70 6.91 -14.65
CA LYS A 143 6.57 7.22 -13.77
C LYS A 143 6.64 6.20 -12.64
N THR A 144 7.07 6.65 -11.49
CA THR A 144 7.45 5.94 -10.28
C THR A 144 6.49 4.82 -9.87
N SER A 145 6.73 3.61 -10.32
CA SER A 145 6.29 2.44 -9.60
C SER A 145 7.52 1.79 -8.95
N THR A 146 7.44 1.54 -7.66
CA THR A 146 8.45 0.74 -6.99
C THR A 146 8.35 -0.68 -7.56
N PRO A 147 9.45 -1.29 -8.02
CA PRO A 147 9.39 -2.64 -8.58
C PRO A 147 9.03 -3.65 -7.50
N ALA A 148 8.44 -4.76 -7.91
CA ALA A 148 8.45 -5.96 -7.10
C ALA A 148 9.77 -6.70 -7.33
N ALA A 149 10.49 -6.97 -6.25
CA ALA A 149 11.65 -7.85 -6.28
C ALA A 149 11.17 -9.30 -6.23
N VAL A 150 11.70 -10.12 -7.12
CA VAL A 150 11.44 -11.56 -7.18
C VAL A 150 12.72 -12.29 -6.87
N MET A 151 12.65 -13.27 -5.98
CA MET A 151 13.77 -14.11 -5.60
C MET A 151 13.43 -15.57 -5.86
N GLY A 152 14.31 -16.25 -6.59
CA GLY A 152 14.29 -17.69 -6.81
C GLY A 152 15.37 -18.41 -6.02
N ASP A 153 15.23 -19.71 -5.87
CA ASP A 153 16.27 -20.54 -5.28
C ASP A 153 17.38 -20.83 -6.30
N THR A 154 17.05 -20.82 -7.60
CA THR A 154 17.99 -21.10 -8.71
C THR A 154 17.82 -20.11 -9.86
N PRO A 155 18.88 -19.86 -10.66
CA PRO A 155 18.79 -18.98 -11.83
C PRO A 155 17.78 -19.45 -12.87
N GLU A 156 17.60 -20.76 -13.07
CA GLU A 156 16.68 -21.34 -14.07
C GLU A 156 15.21 -20.98 -13.78
N GLN A 157 14.86 -20.77 -12.49
CA GLN A 157 13.55 -20.29 -12.11
C GLN A 157 13.31 -18.86 -12.58
N LEU A 158 14.34 -18.01 -12.50
CA LEU A 158 14.26 -16.62 -12.99
C LEU A 158 14.26 -16.57 -14.53
N ASP A 159 14.91 -17.50 -15.20
CA ASP A 159 14.83 -17.65 -16.66
C ASP A 159 13.42 -18.06 -17.10
N SER A 160 12.81 -19.02 -16.38
CA SER A 160 11.41 -19.42 -16.61
C SER A 160 10.43 -18.27 -16.37
N LEU A 161 10.70 -17.45 -15.33
CA LEU A 161 9.95 -16.23 -15.06
C LEU A 161 10.11 -15.22 -16.20
N TYR A 162 11.34 -15.02 -16.69
CA TYR A 162 11.63 -14.13 -17.81
C TYR A 162 10.80 -14.51 -19.02
N ASP A 163 10.82 -15.78 -19.42
CA ASP A 163 10.10 -16.27 -20.59
C ASP A 163 8.57 -16.08 -20.45
N SER A 164 8.04 -16.34 -19.24
CA SER A 164 6.63 -16.11 -18.94
C SER A 164 6.25 -14.62 -19.03
N LEU A 165 7.09 -13.73 -18.50
CA LEU A 165 6.88 -12.28 -18.55
C LEU A 165 7.01 -11.74 -19.98
N MET A 166 7.89 -12.31 -20.81
CA MET A 166 7.99 -11.97 -22.24
C MET A 166 6.71 -12.31 -22.99
N VAL A 167 6.07 -13.45 -22.70
CA VAL A 167 4.77 -13.82 -23.28
C VAL A 167 3.70 -12.80 -22.88
N ILE A 168 3.62 -12.47 -21.59
CA ILE A 168 2.64 -11.51 -21.07
C ILE A 168 2.86 -10.12 -21.70
N LEU A 169 4.09 -9.66 -21.82
CA LEU A 169 4.41 -8.34 -22.35
C LEU A 169 4.13 -8.21 -23.85
N HIS A 170 4.51 -9.22 -24.65
CA HIS A 170 4.48 -9.13 -26.11
C HIS A 170 3.24 -9.79 -26.74
N LYS A 171 2.79 -10.94 -26.24
CA LYS A 171 1.62 -11.66 -26.79
C LYS A 171 0.33 -11.18 -26.16
N GLU A 172 0.25 -11.16 -24.83
CA GLU A 172 -0.97 -10.77 -24.12
C GLU A 172 -1.13 -9.23 -24.05
N LYS A 173 -0.02 -8.48 -24.18
CA LYS A 173 0.02 -7.01 -24.11
C LYS A 173 -0.67 -6.47 -22.87
N ASP A 174 -0.40 -7.08 -21.72
CA ASP A 174 -1.02 -6.68 -20.47
C ASP A 174 -0.74 -5.21 -20.15
N PRO A 175 -1.78 -4.38 -20.01
CA PRO A 175 -1.61 -2.96 -19.75
C PRO A 175 -1.02 -2.65 -18.38
N THR A 176 -1.03 -3.61 -17.44
CA THR A 176 -0.55 -3.43 -16.06
C THR A 176 0.92 -3.80 -15.89
N LEU A 177 1.52 -4.57 -16.82
CA LEU A 177 2.95 -4.86 -16.86
C LEU A 177 3.66 -3.78 -17.68
N ARG A 178 4.69 -3.18 -17.11
CA ARG A 178 5.49 -2.15 -17.78
C ARG A 178 6.76 -2.71 -18.38
N SER A 179 7.55 -3.35 -17.54
CA SER A 179 8.84 -3.95 -17.88
C SER A 179 9.28 -4.89 -16.76
N PHE A 180 10.28 -5.64 -17.02
CA PHE A 180 10.93 -6.49 -16.02
C PHE A 180 12.43 -6.55 -16.28
N LEU A 181 13.18 -7.01 -15.28
CA LEU A 181 14.62 -7.08 -15.30
C LEU A 181 15.05 -8.34 -14.57
N THR A 182 15.79 -9.20 -15.25
CA THR A 182 16.47 -10.37 -14.70
C THR A 182 17.88 -10.43 -15.28
N LEU A 183 18.68 -11.40 -14.88
CA LEU A 183 19.99 -11.60 -15.49
C LEU A 183 19.88 -11.85 -17.01
N LYS A 184 18.87 -12.63 -17.44
CA LYS A 184 18.61 -12.93 -18.86
C LYS A 184 18.31 -11.68 -19.70
N THR A 185 17.91 -10.56 -19.08
CA THR A 185 17.73 -9.27 -19.75
C THR A 185 19.06 -8.69 -20.26
N PHE A 186 20.14 -8.89 -19.50
CA PHE A 186 21.48 -8.41 -19.85
C PHE A 186 22.31 -9.47 -20.52
N LEU A 187 22.13 -10.72 -20.11
CA LEU A 187 22.86 -11.86 -20.58
C LEU A 187 21.87 -12.91 -21.09
N PRO A 188 21.53 -12.88 -22.40
CA PRO A 188 20.72 -13.90 -23.02
C PRO A 188 21.36 -15.28 -22.89
N SER A 189 20.58 -16.35 -23.04
CA SER A 189 21.13 -17.70 -22.99
C SER A 189 22.19 -17.87 -24.08
N GLN A 190 23.13 -18.78 -23.86
CA GLN A 190 24.18 -19.03 -24.85
C GLN A 190 23.59 -19.42 -26.21
N ALA A 191 22.57 -20.26 -26.24
CA ALA A 191 21.86 -20.65 -27.47
C ALA A 191 21.24 -19.43 -28.19
N ASP A 192 20.60 -18.51 -27.45
CA ASP A 192 20.04 -17.28 -28.04
C ASP A 192 21.16 -16.36 -28.59
N GLN A 193 22.34 -16.36 -27.97
CA GLN A 193 23.48 -15.57 -28.43
C GLN A 193 24.10 -16.20 -29.69
N GLU A 194 24.23 -17.52 -29.73
CA GLU A 194 24.74 -18.25 -30.90
C GLU A 194 23.82 -18.04 -32.12
N GLU A 195 22.49 -18.17 -31.95
CA GLU A 195 21.54 -17.91 -33.04
C GLU A 195 21.64 -16.46 -33.56
N ARG A 196 21.82 -15.49 -32.65
CA ARG A 196 22.02 -14.09 -33.06
C ARG A 196 23.34 -13.84 -33.74
N MET A 197 24.39 -14.56 -33.32
CA MET A 197 25.70 -14.47 -34.00
C MET A 197 25.64 -14.97 -35.46
N GLU A 198 24.92 -16.07 -35.73
CA GLU A 198 24.69 -16.54 -37.10
C GLU A 198 24.02 -15.47 -37.97
N ILE A 199 22.98 -14.80 -37.41
CA ILE A 199 22.30 -13.68 -38.12
C ILE A 199 23.26 -12.49 -38.34
N ILE A 200 24.10 -12.17 -37.36
CA ILE A 200 25.07 -11.07 -37.45
C ILE A 200 26.14 -11.40 -38.50
N GLU A 201 26.60 -12.62 -38.57
CA GLU A 201 27.54 -13.07 -39.63
C GLU A 201 26.89 -12.96 -41.00
N GLU A 202 25.63 -13.39 -41.17
CA GLU A 202 24.88 -13.23 -42.41
C GLU A 202 24.74 -11.74 -42.82
N ILE A 203 24.41 -10.86 -41.85
CA ILE A 203 24.35 -9.43 -42.09
C ILE A 203 25.73 -8.86 -42.47
N SER A 204 26.81 -9.33 -41.85
CA SER A 204 28.15 -8.91 -42.17
C SER A 204 28.53 -9.28 -43.60
N ASP A 205 28.27 -10.53 -43.99
CA ASP A 205 28.52 -11.02 -45.35
C ASP A 205 27.72 -10.24 -46.41
N LEU A 206 26.44 -9.96 -46.10
CA LEU A 206 25.62 -9.13 -46.94
C LEU A 206 26.14 -7.69 -47.04
N ALA A 207 26.57 -7.08 -45.91
CA ALA A 207 27.09 -5.71 -45.87
C ALA A 207 28.43 -5.59 -46.64
N ASP A 208 29.22 -6.66 -46.73
CA ASP A 208 30.50 -6.73 -47.45
C ASP A 208 30.31 -7.08 -48.92
N ALA A 209 29.08 -7.34 -49.37
CA ALA A 209 28.81 -7.65 -50.76
C ALA A 209 29.21 -6.47 -51.69
N ARG A 210 29.90 -6.81 -52.82
CA ARG A 210 30.41 -5.82 -53.81
C ARG A 210 29.37 -4.85 -54.35
N VAL A 211 28.08 -5.17 -54.26
CA VAL A 211 27.00 -4.30 -54.67
C VAL A 211 27.00 -3.00 -53.87
N PHE A 212 27.34 -3.06 -52.59
CA PHE A 212 27.35 -1.93 -51.69
C PHE A 212 28.59 -1.03 -51.78
N ASP A 213 29.64 -1.48 -52.42
CA ASP A 213 30.82 -0.65 -52.71
C ASP A 213 30.54 0.49 -53.71
N ARG A 214 29.41 0.42 -54.44
CA ARG A 214 28.95 1.45 -55.35
C ARG A 214 27.97 2.45 -54.71
N ALA A 215 27.66 2.26 -53.45
CA ALA A 215 26.76 3.16 -52.73
C ALA A 215 27.38 4.56 -52.57
N THR A 216 26.60 5.60 -52.74
CA THR A 216 27.05 7.00 -52.60
C THR A 216 26.21 7.78 -51.61
N GLY A 217 26.81 8.83 -51.05
CA GLY A 217 26.08 9.74 -50.14
C GLY A 217 25.66 9.09 -48.82
N LYS A 218 24.38 9.21 -48.43
CA LYS A 218 23.86 8.70 -47.18
C LYS A 218 23.92 7.18 -47.08
N ASP A 219 23.74 6.48 -48.19
CA ASP A 219 23.72 5.00 -48.16
C ASP A 219 25.14 4.45 -47.91
N SER A 220 26.18 5.07 -48.47
CA SER A 220 27.57 4.71 -48.11
C SER A 220 27.89 4.92 -46.65
N ALA A 221 27.42 6.03 -46.04
CA ALA A 221 27.60 6.29 -44.61
C ALA A 221 26.85 5.27 -43.74
N ASN A 222 25.62 4.90 -44.10
CA ASN A 222 24.83 3.90 -43.40
C ASN A 222 25.50 2.51 -43.46
N ILE A 223 26.02 2.11 -44.63
CA ILE A 223 26.72 0.84 -44.79
C ILE A 223 28.02 0.82 -44.00
N ALA A 224 28.79 1.91 -44.00
CA ALA A 224 29.98 2.02 -43.17
C ALA A 224 29.68 1.90 -41.68
N THR A 225 28.58 2.51 -41.24
CA THR A 225 28.09 2.38 -39.85
C THR A 225 27.69 0.94 -39.55
N LEU A 226 26.95 0.28 -40.46
CA LEU A 226 26.53 -1.12 -40.28
C LEU A 226 27.76 -2.06 -40.19
N ARG A 227 28.72 -1.92 -41.11
CA ARG A 227 29.98 -2.67 -41.05
C ARG A 227 30.71 -2.46 -39.72
N GLY A 228 30.73 -1.23 -39.20
CA GLY A 228 31.33 -0.93 -37.91
C GLY A 228 30.59 -1.59 -36.71
N LEU A 229 29.25 -1.71 -36.81
CA LEU A 229 28.45 -2.34 -35.75
C LEU A 229 28.57 -3.85 -35.70
N VAL A 230 28.76 -4.52 -36.83
CA VAL A 230 28.83 -6.01 -36.91
C VAL A 230 30.24 -6.55 -36.78
N LYS A 231 31.27 -5.72 -36.96
CA LYS A 231 32.68 -6.15 -37.09
C LYS A 231 33.28 -6.78 -35.84
N ASP A 232 32.96 -6.31 -34.67
CA ASP A 232 33.61 -6.70 -33.40
C ASP A 232 32.57 -7.26 -32.38
N VAL A 233 31.52 -7.92 -32.87
CA VAL A 233 30.52 -8.55 -32.03
C VAL A 233 31.05 -9.89 -31.50
N SER A 234 30.93 -10.10 -30.21
CA SER A 234 31.32 -11.35 -29.54
C SER A 234 30.25 -11.79 -28.55
N ILE A 235 30.26 -13.05 -28.20
CA ILE A 235 29.38 -13.61 -27.17
C ILE A 235 29.71 -12.96 -25.84
N PHE A 236 28.67 -12.45 -25.19
CA PHE A 236 28.78 -11.87 -23.86
C PHE A 236 28.86 -12.96 -22.79
N THR A 237 29.76 -12.77 -21.84
CA THR A 237 29.86 -13.59 -20.64
C THR A 237 29.52 -12.76 -19.41
N LEU A 238 29.36 -13.41 -18.27
CA LEU A 238 29.06 -12.73 -17.01
C LEU A 238 30.10 -11.64 -16.67
N ASP A 239 31.38 -11.94 -16.98
CA ASP A 239 32.50 -11.02 -16.73
C ASP A 239 32.51 -9.81 -17.67
N SER A 240 31.79 -9.89 -18.79
CA SER A 240 31.63 -8.79 -19.74
C SER A 240 30.62 -7.75 -19.29
N LEU A 241 29.80 -8.05 -18.28
CA LEU A 241 28.77 -7.15 -17.78
C LEU A 241 29.41 -6.05 -16.92
N PRO A 242 28.91 -4.79 -17.05
CA PRO A 242 29.40 -3.71 -16.21
C PRO A 242 29.02 -3.95 -14.74
N GLU A 243 29.89 -3.53 -13.82
CA GLU A 243 29.77 -3.76 -12.38
C GLU A 243 28.41 -3.29 -11.82
N TRP A 244 27.88 -2.17 -12.30
CA TRP A 244 26.58 -1.68 -11.86
C TRP A 244 25.41 -2.62 -12.18
N ALA A 245 25.50 -3.40 -13.26
CA ALA A 245 24.48 -4.37 -13.64
C ALA A 245 24.59 -5.63 -12.76
N LEU A 246 25.81 -6.05 -12.48
CA LEU A 246 26.09 -7.16 -11.56
C LEU A 246 25.63 -6.82 -10.14
N ASP A 247 25.97 -5.65 -9.63
CA ASP A 247 25.59 -5.20 -8.28
C ASP A 247 24.06 -5.13 -8.08
N LEU A 248 23.30 -4.82 -9.14
CA LEU A 248 21.85 -4.80 -9.09
C LEU A 248 21.24 -6.19 -8.89
N LEU A 249 21.89 -7.23 -9.41
CA LEU A 249 21.41 -8.62 -9.44
C LEU A 249 22.17 -9.55 -8.49
N LYS A 250 23.11 -9.01 -7.73
CA LYS A 250 23.96 -9.74 -6.80
C LYS A 250 23.28 -9.89 -5.45
N GLU A 251 23.24 -11.09 -4.91
CA GLU A 251 22.79 -11.36 -3.56
C GLU A 251 23.87 -11.06 -2.51
N LYS A 252 23.48 -11.05 -1.23
CA LYS A 252 24.41 -10.81 -0.12
C LYS A 252 25.50 -11.88 -0.01
N ASP A 253 25.22 -13.09 -0.45
CA ASP A 253 26.15 -14.22 -0.49
C ASP A 253 27.10 -14.19 -1.70
N GLY A 254 26.92 -13.18 -2.56
CA GLY A 254 27.71 -13.03 -3.79
C GLY A 254 27.15 -13.78 -5.00
N SER A 255 26.07 -14.56 -4.86
CA SER A 255 25.43 -15.24 -5.99
C SER A 255 24.72 -14.25 -6.91
N ILE A 256 24.63 -14.56 -8.20
CA ILE A 256 24.05 -13.72 -9.25
C ILE A 256 23.00 -14.53 -10.01
N GLY A 257 21.93 -13.87 -10.45
CA GLY A 257 20.91 -14.49 -11.30
C GLY A 257 19.68 -15.05 -10.57
N LYS A 258 19.64 -14.98 -9.24
CA LYS A 258 18.49 -15.41 -8.44
C LYS A 258 17.55 -14.27 -8.07
N ILE A 259 17.86 -13.04 -8.45
CA ILE A 259 17.04 -11.85 -8.21
C ILE A 259 16.56 -11.29 -9.55
N GLY A 260 15.29 -10.87 -9.55
CA GLY A 260 14.69 -10.14 -10.67
C GLY A 260 13.77 -9.03 -10.15
N PHE A 261 13.39 -8.12 -11.05
CA PHE A 261 12.52 -7.01 -10.76
C PHE A 261 11.39 -6.93 -11.78
N ILE A 262 10.15 -6.80 -11.30
CA ILE A 262 8.96 -6.60 -12.14
C ILE A 262 8.42 -5.19 -11.89
N TYR A 263 8.26 -4.41 -12.96
CA TYR A 263 7.75 -3.04 -12.91
C TYR A 263 6.30 -3.01 -13.39
N GLY A 264 5.40 -2.62 -12.50
CA GLY A 264 3.98 -2.46 -12.81
C GLY A 264 3.65 -1.07 -13.38
N LYS A 265 2.57 -0.99 -14.13
CA LYS A 265 1.98 0.25 -14.64
C LYS A 265 0.63 0.47 -13.96
N TYR A 266 0.65 0.92 -12.71
CA TYR A 266 -0.51 1.18 -11.88
C TYR A 266 -0.22 2.34 -10.93
N HIS A 267 -1.27 2.88 -10.30
CA HIS A 267 -1.11 3.95 -9.33
C HIS A 267 -0.62 3.38 -7.99
N SER A 268 0.65 3.61 -7.68
CA SER A 268 1.33 3.05 -6.50
C SER A 268 0.70 3.42 -5.14
N TRP A 269 -0.19 4.41 -5.10
CA TRP A 269 -0.92 4.83 -3.91
C TRP A 269 -2.34 4.27 -3.82
N ASP A 270 -2.83 3.64 -4.88
CA ASP A 270 -4.13 2.97 -4.91
C ASP A 270 -3.96 1.51 -4.50
N ALA A 271 -4.45 1.19 -3.31
CA ALA A 271 -4.30 -0.15 -2.76
C ALA A 271 -5.17 -1.19 -3.45
N LEU A 272 -6.26 -0.82 -4.15
CA LEU A 272 -7.05 -1.76 -4.95
C LEU A 272 -6.33 -2.12 -6.23
N GLU A 273 -5.71 -1.14 -6.91
CA GLU A 273 -4.88 -1.42 -8.07
C GLU A 273 -3.66 -2.26 -7.67
N ALA A 274 -3.00 -1.91 -6.54
CA ALA A 274 -1.90 -2.70 -5.99
C ALA A 274 -2.32 -4.13 -5.65
N ALA A 275 -3.52 -4.35 -5.09
CA ALA A 275 -4.03 -5.66 -4.77
C ALA A 275 -4.28 -6.50 -6.03
N LYS A 276 -4.91 -5.94 -7.07
CA LYS A 276 -5.12 -6.62 -8.36
C LYS A 276 -3.78 -7.00 -9.00
N TRP A 277 -2.80 -6.13 -8.91
CA TRP A 277 -1.47 -6.38 -9.44
C TRP A 277 -0.74 -7.48 -8.65
N GLN A 278 -0.86 -7.46 -7.31
CA GLN A 278 -0.34 -8.51 -6.43
C GLN A 278 -0.96 -9.87 -6.74
N ASP A 279 -2.29 -9.94 -6.96
CA ASP A 279 -2.97 -11.19 -7.31
C ASP A 279 -2.44 -11.78 -8.62
N LYS A 280 -2.04 -10.92 -9.57
CA LYS A 280 -1.54 -11.34 -10.88
C LYS A 280 -0.05 -11.66 -10.88
N PHE A 281 0.78 -10.85 -10.23
CA PHE A 281 2.24 -10.91 -10.32
C PHE A 281 2.93 -11.26 -8.99
N GLY A 282 2.16 -11.41 -7.91
CA GLY A 282 2.72 -11.71 -6.59
C GLY A 282 3.01 -13.18 -6.33
N HIS A 283 2.54 -14.08 -7.19
CA HIS A 283 2.64 -15.52 -7.00
C HIS A 283 3.10 -16.21 -8.27
N TRP A 284 4.27 -16.80 -8.22
CA TRP A 284 4.85 -17.57 -9.30
C TRP A 284 5.32 -18.93 -8.81
N ASN A 285 5.03 -19.98 -9.55
CA ASN A 285 5.44 -21.33 -9.22
C ASN A 285 6.18 -21.95 -10.42
N PHE A 286 7.43 -22.32 -10.21
CA PHE A 286 8.22 -23.02 -11.20
C PHE A 286 8.90 -24.23 -10.54
N GLY A 287 8.75 -25.40 -11.18
CA GLY A 287 9.33 -26.64 -10.67
C GLY A 287 8.79 -27.08 -9.30
N GLY A 288 7.50 -26.74 -8.99
CA GLY A 288 6.88 -27.08 -7.72
C GLY A 288 7.29 -26.16 -6.54
N LYS A 289 8.09 -25.14 -6.78
CA LYS A 289 8.50 -24.15 -5.77
C LYS A 289 7.95 -22.78 -6.10
N ASN A 290 7.47 -22.07 -5.05
CA ASN A 290 6.99 -20.70 -5.17
C ASN A 290 8.15 -19.72 -5.10
N LEU A 291 8.20 -18.80 -6.05
CA LEU A 291 9.12 -17.67 -5.99
C LEU A 291 8.67 -16.70 -4.88
N LYS A 292 9.63 -16.09 -4.21
CA LYS A 292 9.37 -15.06 -3.20
C LYS A 292 9.29 -13.71 -3.88
N VAL A 293 8.10 -13.10 -3.86
CA VAL A 293 7.86 -11.80 -4.47
C VAL A 293 7.61 -10.75 -3.40
N PHE A 294 8.37 -9.66 -3.43
CA PHE A 294 8.30 -8.59 -2.44
C PHE A 294 8.09 -7.23 -3.11
N SER A 295 7.12 -6.48 -2.61
CA SER A 295 6.92 -5.09 -3.01
C SER A 295 6.36 -4.29 -1.84
N SER A 296 6.77 -3.03 -1.71
CA SER A 296 6.16 -2.13 -0.72
C SER A 296 4.67 -1.88 -0.98
N GLN A 297 4.22 -1.98 -2.22
CA GLN A 297 2.81 -1.88 -2.58
C GLN A 297 1.99 -3.09 -2.11
N PHE A 298 2.60 -4.26 -1.99
CA PHE A 298 1.91 -5.44 -1.47
C PHE A 298 1.55 -5.27 0.01
N ILE A 299 2.44 -4.63 0.78
CA ILE A 299 2.14 -4.26 2.17
C ILE A 299 0.87 -3.40 2.24
N LEU A 300 0.75 -2.44 1.33
CA LEU A 300 -0.42 -1.56 1.27
C LEU A 300 -1.71 -2.32 0.94
N SER A 301 -1.64 -3.24 -0.01
CA SER A 301 -2.79 -4.08 -0.37
C SER A 301 -3.18 -5.03 0.76
N ASP A 302 -2.19 -5.62 1.46
CA ASP A 302 -2.42 -6.52 2.58
C ASP A 302 -3.05 -5.79 3.78
N VAL A 303 -2.60 -4.56 4.06
CA VAL A 303 -3.20 -3.69 5.08
C VAL A 303 -4.68 -3.42 4.77
N ILE A 304 -5.02 -3.05 3.53
CA ILE A 304 -6.42 -2.81 3.14
C ILE A 304 -7.26 -4.08 3.25
N ARG A 305 -6.76 -5.22 2.82
CA ARG A 305 -7.47 -6.50 2.94
C ARG A 305 -7.72 -6.85 4.40
N ALA A 306 -6.70 -6.70 5.26
CA ALA A 306 -6.83 -6.91 6.69
C ALA A 306 -7.86 -5.96 7.32
N VAL A 307 -7.76 -4.67 7.04
CA VAL A 307 -8.68 -3.64 7.57
C VAL A 307 -10.13 -3.92 7.15
N LYS A 308 -10.38 -4.25 5.88
CA LYS A 308 -11.75 -4.58 5.40
C LYS A 308 -12.29 -5.83 6.09
N ALA A 309 -11.50 -6.88 6.22
CA ALA A 309 -11.91 -8.11 6.88
C ALA A 309 -12.17 -7.89 8.38
N ASP A 310 -11.33 -7.11 9.04
CA ASP A 310 -11.47 -6.80 10.46
C ASP A 310 -12.66 -5.86 10.73
N ALA A 311 -12.94 -4.89 9.85
CA ALA A 311 -14.08 -3.99 10.00
C ALA A 311 -15.42 -4.74 10.08
N VAL A 312 -15.61 -5.75 9.24
CA VAL A 312 -16.83 -6.60 9.28
C VAL A 312 -16.91 -7.37 10.57
N LYS A 313 -15.80 -8.00 11.01
CA LYS A 313 -15.77 -8.75 12.28
C LYS A 313 -16.06 -7.85 13.49
N MET A 314 -15.41 -6.68 13.55
CA MET A 314 -15.60 -5.73 14.63
C MET A 314 -17.05 -5.22 14.67
N ALA A 315 -17.66 -4.93 13.52
CA ALA A 315 -19.06 -4.54 13.46
C ALA A 315 -19.99 -5.62 14.04
N ILE A 316 -19.74 -6.89 13.75
CA ILE A 316 -20.52 -8.01 14.32
C ILE A 316 -20.32 -8.10 15.83
N VAL A 317 -19.08 -8.01 16.32
CA VAL A 317 -18.77 -8.11 17.77
C VAL A 317 -19.38 -6.95 18.56
N VAL A 318 -19.44 -5.74 17.98
CA VAL A 318 -20.05 -4.58 18.65
C VAL A 318 -21.59 -4.66 18.68
N LEU A 319 -22.20 -5.36 17.70
CA LEU A 319 -23.66 -5.53 17.65
C LEU A 319 -24.18 -6.65 18.55
N LEU A 320 -23.33 -7.60 18.94
CA LEU A 320 -23.65 -8.67 19.89
C LEU A 320 -23.48 -8.23 21.34
#